data_9e8f3fa6867424ec1cbbeb3215209f6c
#
_entry.id   9e8f3fa6867424ec1cbbeb3215209f6c
#
_cell.length_a   1.000
_cell.length_b   1.000
_cell.length_c   1.000
_cell.angle_alpha   90.00
_cell.angle_beta   90.00
_cell.angle_gamma   90.00
#
_symmetry.space_group_name_H-M   'P 1'
#
loop_
_entity.id
_entity.type
_entity.pdbx_description
1 polymer ?
#
loop_
_entity_poly.entity_id
_entity_poly.type
_entity_poly.pdbx_seq_one_letter_code
_entity_poly.pdbx_strand_id
1 'polypeptide(L)'
;HGNRKKIIKKIENAGIDIKCWGRGWPAGRINSDEMVRIFCQAKINLGLTNSSGTAFLKPFIRIFFQKNYDGKVRAQDPKRWLDNFKSFLSRKRKQLKGRNFEVPGCRGFLLTDSTDELKNYYEDGKEIIIFKDVKDLISKTKYYLEHEKEREQIAQAGYNRTIKEHTYEKRFEEIFKVIGLI
;
A
#
# COMPACT_ATOMS: atom_id res chain seq x y z
N HIS A 1 2.51 -9.33 -8.96
CA HIS A 1 1.13 -9.81 -8.78
C HIS A 1 1.03 -11.18 -8.07
N GLY A 2 2.00 -12.11 -8.25
CA GLY A 2 1.90 -13.48 -7.71
C GLY A 2 1.74 -13.59 -6.19
N ASN A 3 2.45 -12.76 -5.42
CA ASN A 3 2.36 -12.81 -3.96
C ASN A 3 1.00 -12.30 -3.44
N ARG A 4 0.46 -11.24 -4.05
CA ARG A 4 -0.87 -10.72 -3.70
C ARG A 4 -1.97 -11.75 -3.96
N LYS A 5 -1.94 -12.42 -5.12
CA LYS A 5 -2.91 -13.50 -5.42
C LYS A 5 -2.85 -14.62 -4.39
N LYS A 6 -1.65 -15.00 -3.92
CA LYS A 6 -1.49 -16.00 -2.86
C LYS A 6 -2.09 -15.55 -1.52
N ILE A 7 -1.92 -14.27 -1.16
CA ILE A 7 -2.51 -13.72 0.07
C ILE A 7 -4.03 -13.71 -0.04
N ILE A 8 -4.58 -13.20 -1.15
CA ILE A 8 -6.03 -13.17 -1.38
C ILE A 8 -6.62 -14.58 -1.31
N LYS A 9 -6.02 -15.56 -2.00
CA LYS A 9 -6.47 -16.96 -1.92
C LYS A 9 -6.49 -17.52 -0.50
N LYS A 10 -5.54 -17.12 0.36
CA LYS A 10 -5.55 -17.52 1.78
C LYS A 10 -6.68 -16.88 2.57
N ILE A 11 -7.04 -15.64 2.24
CA ILE A 11 -8.17 -14.93 2.86
C ILE A 11 -9.49 -15.59 2.44
N GLU A 12 -9.66 -15.88 1.14
CA GLU A 12 -10.82 -16.60 0.60
C GLU A 12 -10.96 -18.00 1.23
N ASN A 13 -9.87 -18.76 1.35
CA ASN A 13 -9.85 -20.07 2.00
C ASN A 13 -10.19 -20.01 3.51
N ALA A 14 -10.02 -18.83 4.14
CA ALA A 14 -10.43 -18.62 5.52
C ALA A 14 -11.92 -18.24 5.67
N GLY A 15 -12.70 -18.29 4.56
CA GLY A 15 -14.13 -17.99 4.52
C GLY A 15 -14.46 -16.49 4.51
N ILE A 16 -13.53 -15.63 4.14
CA ILE A 16 -13.73 -14.18 4.08
C ILE A 16 -14.00 -13.79 2.63
N ASP A 17 -15.16 -13.15 2.39
CA ASP A 17 -15.48 -12.56 1.08
C ASP A 17 -14.60 -11.33 0.82
N ILE A 18 -13.83 -11.37 -0.26
CA ILE A 18 -12.92 -10.30 -0.66
C ILE A 18 -13.07 -9.96 -2.13
N LYS A 19 -13.27 -8.69 -2.44
CA LYS A 19 -13.33 -8.19 -3.80
C LYS A 19 -12.04 -7.46 -4.17
N CYS A 20 -11.57 -7.70 -5.39
CA CYS A 20 -10.32 -7.13 -5.87
C CYS A 20 -10.51 -6.47 -7.23
N TRP A 21 -10.03 -5.24 -7.37
CA TRP A 21 -10.05 -4.48 -8.61
C TRP A 21 -8.63 -4.11 -9.06
N GLY A 22 -8.50 -3.79 -10.34
CA GLY A 22 -7.26 -3.35 -10.93
C GLY A 22 -6.69 -4.29 -11.98
N ARG A 23 -5.55 -3.91 -12.53
CA ARG A 23 -4.89 -4.69 -13.58
C ARG A 23 -4.54 -6.10 -13.11
N GLY A 24 -5.04 -7.12 -13.81
CA GLY A 24 -4.78 -8.54 -13.51
C GLY A 24 -5.78 -9.17 -12.54
N TRP A 25 -6.87 -8.47 -12.20
CA TRP A 25 -8.03 -8.98 -11.50
C TRP A 25 -9.24 -9.07 -12.44
N PRO A 26 -10.17 -10.04 -12.23
CA PRO A 26 -11.32 -10.24 -13.13
C PRO A 26 -12.20 -8.99 -13.28
N ALA A 27 -12.41 -8.24 -12.20
CA ALA A 27 -13.22 -7.02 -12.21
C ALA A 27 -12.57 -5.83 -12.93
N GLY A 28 -11.30 -5.96 -13.40
CA GLY A 28 -10.64 -4.92 -14.16
C GLY A 28 -10.33 -3.64 -13.36
N ARG A 29 -10.10 -2.55 -14.08
CA ARG A 29 -9.87 -1.22 -13.50
C ARG A 29 -11.20 -0.50 -13.27
N ILE A 30 -11.24 0.27 -12.20
CA ILE A 30 -12.35 1.18 -11.88
C ILE A 30 -11.88 2.63 -12.01
N ASN A 31 -12.79 3.56 -12.18
CA ASN A 31 -12.52 4.99 -12.17
C ASN A 31 -12.35 5.52 -10.74
N SER A 32 -11.97 6.78 -10.59
CA SER A 32 -11.71 7.39 -9.30
C SER A 32 -12.94 7.49 -8.42
N ASP A 33 -14.09 7.84 -9.00
CA ASP A 33 -15.35 8.00 -8.26
C ASP A 33 -15.86 6.68 -7.70
N GLU A 34 -15.76 5.62 -8.51
CA GLU A 34 -16.11 4.28 -8.10
C GLU A 34 -15.14 3.76 -7.01
N MET A 35 -13.86 4.09 -7.11
CA MET A 35 -12.87 3.76 -6.08
C MET A 35 -13.19 4.44 -4.74
N VAL A 36 -13.57 5.71 -4.74
CA VAL A 36 -14.00 6.43 -3.52
C VAL A 36 -15.24 5.76 -2.93
N ARG A 37 -16.25 5.44 -3.74
CA ARG A 37 -17.45 4.73 -3.27
C ARG A 37 -17.10 3.39 -2.61
N ILE A 38 -16.21 2.62 -3.22
CA ILE A 38 -15.74 1.34 -2.65
C ILE A 38 -15.05 1.57 -1.31
N PHE A 39 -14.17 2.58 -1.20
CA PHE A 39 -13.50 2.87 0.06
C PHE A 39 -14.46 3.25 1.18
N CYS A 40 -15.51 4.02 0.86
CA CYS A 40 -16.53 4.38 1.82
C CYS A 40 -17.45 3.22 2.23
N GLN A 41 -17.76 2.30 1.30
CA GLN A 41 -18.76 1.25 1.51
C GLN A 41 -18.18 -0.08 2.02
N ALA A 42 -16.88 -0.31 1.79
CA ALA A 42 -16.24 -1.53 2.23
C ALA A 42 -16.10 -1.56 3.75
N LYS A 43 -16.55 -2.63 4.39
CA LYS A 43 -16.33 -2.82 5.83
C LYS A 43 -14.87 -2.75 6.23
N ILE A 44 -13.98 -3.33 5.40
CA ILE A 44 -12.53 -3.32 5.60
C ILE A 44 -11.85 -3.06 4.26
N ASN A 45 -10.98 -2.08 4.20
CA ASN A 45 -10.11 -1.82 3.06
C ASN A 45 -8.72 -2.40 3.33
N LEU A 46 -8.26 -3.30 2.47
CA LEU A 46 -6.98 -3.97 2.63
C LEU A 46 -5.86 -3.22 1.90
N GLY A 47 -4.88 -2.74 2.65
CA GLY A 47 -3.63 -2.16 2.16
C GLY A 47 -2.53 -3.23 2.08
N LEU A 48 -2.05 -3.53 0.86
CA LEU A 48 -0.87 -4.37 0.66
C LEU A 48 0.23 -3.51 0.04
N THR A 49 1.19 -3.09 0.87
CA THR A 49 2.30 -2.20 0.45
C THR A 49 3.41 -2.97 -0.26
N ASN A 50 3.53 -4.28 0.02
CA ASN A 50 4.49 -5.12 -0.66
C ASN A 50 4.20 -5.18 -2.17
N SER A 51 4.97 -4.41 -2.94
CA SER A 51 5.06 -4.61 -4.37
C SER A 51 5.76 -5.94 -4.61
N SER A 52 4.99 -6.93 -5.05
CA SER A 52 5.41 -8.14 -5.76
C SER A 52 6.92 -8.43 -5.82
N GLY A 53 7.49 -8.90 -4.74
CA GLY A 53 8.89 -9.27 -4.67
C GLY A 53 9.18 -10.74 -4.95
N THR A 54 8.49 -11.40 -5.87
CA THR A 54 8.80 -12.82 -6.19
C THR A 54 9.72 -13.01 -7.39
N ALA A 55 10.05 -11.97 -8.12
CA ALA A 55 11.07 -12.05 -9.17
C ALA A 55 12.40 -11.47 -8.66
N PHE A 56 13.02 -12.13 -7.69
CA PHE A 56 14.37 -11.79 -7.23
C PHE A 56 15.39 -11.79 -8.38
N LEU A 57 15.24 -12.72 -9.32
CA LEU A 57 16.10 -12.85 -10.50
C LEU A 57 16.02 -11.64 -11.44
N LYS A 58 14.84 -11.13 -11.78
CA LYS A 58 14.71 -10.00 -12.71
C LYS A 58 15.34 -8.70 -12.23
N PRO A 59 15.13 -8.24 -10.98
CA PRO A 59 15.86 -7.08 -10.45
C PRO A 59 17.36 -7.32 -10.31
N PHE A 60 17.78 -8.55 -9.98
CA PHE A 60 19.19 -8.90 -9.88
C PHE A 60 19.88 -8.86 -11.25
N ILE A 61 19.25 -9.41 -12.28
CA ILE A 61 19.76 -9.35 -13.67
C ILE A 61 19.90 -7.88 -14.13
N ARG A 62 19.03 -6.98 -13.68
CA ARG A 62 19.10 -5.55 -14.00
C ARG A 62 20.32 -4.82 -13.40
N ILE A 63 21.01 -5.41 -12.45
CA ILE A 63 22.29 -4.86 -11.95
C ILE A 63 23.32 -4.88 -13.06
N PHE A 64 23.32 -5.94 -13.85
CA PHE A 64 24.34 -6.22 -14.88
C PHE A 64 23.87 -5.90 -16.29
N PHE A 65 22.54 -5.96 -16.55
CA PHE A 65 21.97 -5.84 -17.88
C PHE A 65 20.85 -4.81 -17.92
N GLN A 66 20.78 -4.07 -19.01
CA GLN A 66 19.74 -3.08 -19.29
C GLN A 66 19.03 -3.46 -20.60
N LYS A 67 17.71 -3.25 -20.63
CA LYS A 67 16.91 -3.39 -21.83
C LYS A 67 16.68 -2.02 -22.44
N ASN A 68 17.12 -1.83 -23.69
CA ASN A 68 16.92 -0.59 -24.44
C ASN A 68 15.47 -0.44 -24.94
N TYR A 69 15.14 0.73 -25.47
CA TYR A 69 13.85 1.02 -26.08
C TYR A 69 13.53 0.12 -27.29
N ASP A 70 14.56 -0.31 -28.02
CA ASP A 70 14.49 -1.26 -29.15
C ASP A 70 14.31 -2.73 -28.70
N GLY A 71 14.18 -2.96 -27.39
CA GLY A 71 13.98 -4.29 -26.81
C GLY A 71 15.25 -5.12 -26.64
N LYS A 72 16.42 -4.67 -27.13
CA LYS A 72 17.70 -5.37 -27.01
C LYS A 72 18.28 -5.27 -25.61
N VAL A 73 18.87 -6.36 -25.13
CA VAL A 73 19.54 -6.43 -23.83
C VAL A 73 21.02 -6.14 -24.03
N ARG A 74 21.55 -5.18 -23.28
CA ARG A 74 22.98 -4.85 -23.27
C ARG A 74 23.54 -4.94 -21.84
N ALA A 75 24.80 -5.27 -21.71
CA ALA A 75 25.51 -5.18 -20.45
C ALA A 75 25.59 -3.72 -19.97
N GLN A 76 25.41 -3.52 -18.66
CA GLN A 76 25.58 -2.22 -18.01
C GLN A 76 27.09 -1.92 -17.80
N ASP A 77 27.41 -0.63 -17.78
CA ASP A 77 28.74 -0.18 -17.40
C ASP A 77 29.10 -0.68 -15.99
N PRO A 78 30.23 -1.36 -15.78
CA PRO A 78 30.66 -1.84 -14.47
C PRO A 78 30.69 -0.77 -13.38
N LYS A 79 30.94 0.49 -13.72
CA LYS A 79 30.94 1.64 -12.80
C LYS A 79 29.55 1.84 -12.17
N ARG A 80 28.47 1.44 -12.83
CA ARG A 80 27.08 1.54 -12.34
C ARG A 80 26.62 0.35 -11.52
N TRP A 81 27.39 -0.73 -11.46
CA TRP A 81 26.97 -1.94 -10.74
C TRP A 81 26.77 -1.70 -9.25
N LEU A 82 27.64 -0.92 -8.62
CA LEU A 82 27.52 -0.56 -7.20
C LEU A 82 26.26 0.24 -6.91
N ASP A 83 25.94 1.23 -7.75
CA ASP A 83 24.75 2.05 -7.59
C ASP A 83 23.48 1.25 -7.88
N ASN A 84 23.52 0.39 -8.89
CA ASN A 84 22.43 -0.54 -9.18
C ASN A 84 22.22 -1.54 -8.04
N PHE A 85 23.29 -2.01 -7.40
CA PHE A 85 23.22 -2.90 -6.24
C PHE A 85 22.65 -2.18 -5.02
N LYS A 86 23.08 -0.96 -4.71
CA LYS A 86 22.48 -0.12 -3.68
C LYS A 86 20.99 0.11 -3.94
N SER A 87 20.63 0.44 -5.18
CA SER A 87 19.23 0.59 -5.62
C SER A 87 18.44 -0.71 -5.52
N PHE A 88 19.05 -1.86 -5.74
CA PHE A 88 18.45 -3.16 -5.55
C PHE A 88 18.15 -3.44 -4.07
N LEU A 89 19.09 -3.13 -3.18
CA LEU A 89 18.91 -3.28 -1.72
C LEU A 89 17.82 -2.34 -1.19
N SER A 90 17.78 -1.09 -1.67
CA SER A 90 16.77 -0.11 -1.26
C SER A 90 15.34 -0.50 -1.66
N ARG A 91 15.17 -1.31 -2.73
CA ARG A 91 13.86 -1.84 -3.16
C ARG A 91 13.20 -2.81 -2.18
N LYS A 92 13.95 -3.35 -1.22
CA LYS A 92 13.40 -4.17 -0.12
C LYS A 92 12.61 -3.36 0.91
N ARG A 93 12.78 -2.04 0.93
CA ARG A 93 12.01 -1.17 1.84
C ARG A 93 10.55 -1.15 1.41
N LYS A 94 9.68 -1.38 2.37
CA LYS A 94 8.24 -1.25 2.18
C LYS A 94 7.92 0.23 2.00
N GLN A 95 7.29 0.58 0.88
CA GLN A 95 6.99 1.96 0.55
C GLN A 95 5.60 2.36 1.03
N LEU A 96 5.50 3.51 1.64
CA LEU A 96 4.23 4.18 1.90
C LEU A 96 3.52 4.47 0.56
N LYS A 97 2.22 4.24 0.50
CA LYS A 97 1.42 4.44 -0.73
C LYS A 97 0.29 5.42 -0.48
N GLY A 98 -0.15 6.10 -1.54
CA GLY A 98 -1.28 7.02 -1.50
C GLY A 98 -2.52 6.42 -0.84
N ARG A 99 -2.80 5.14 -1.06
CA ARG A 99 -3.93 4.43 -0.42
C ARG A 99 -3.93 4.45 1.09
N ASN A 100 -2.77 4.57 1.72
CA ASN A 100 -2.68 4.66 3.17
C ASN A 100 -3.31 5.97 3.69
N PHE A 101 -3.48 6.96 2.82
CA PHE A 101 -4.14 8.24 3.09
C PHE A 101 -5.52 8.33 2.42
N GLU A 102 -5.66 7.79 1.21
CA GLU A 102 -6.91 7.82 0.45
C GLU A 102 -8.04 7.07 1.17
N VAL A 103 -7.75 5.90 1.73
CA VAL A 103 -8.76 5.10 2.44
C VAL A 103 -9.24 5.80 3.71
N PRO A 104 -8.38 6.23 4.65
CA PRO A 104 -8.83 7.02 5.80
C PRO A 104 -9.47 8.35 5.39
N GLY A 105 -8.96 9.02 4.34
CA GLY A 105 -9.57 10.23 3.79
C GLY A 105 -11.00 10.06 3.27
N CYS A 106 -11.39 8.84 2.92
CA CYS A 106 -12.75 8.45 2.55
C CYS A 106 -13.57 7.89 3.75
N ARG A 107 -13.12 8.05 5.00
CA ARG A 107 -13.69 7.42 6.20
C ARG A 107 -13.72 5.89 6.13
N GLY A 108 -12.88 5.28 5.29
CA GLY A 108 -12.78 3.83 5.19
C GLY A 108 -11.88 3.25 6.29
N PHE A 109 -12.25 2.11 6.85
CA PHE A 109 -11.39 1.37 7.77
C PHE A 109 -10.23 0.75 7.01
N LEU A 110 -9.00 1.11 7.38
CA LEU A 110 -7.77 0.63 6.74
C LEU A 110 -7.11 -0.46 7.58
N LEU A 111 -6.98 -1.67 6.99
CA LEU A 111 -6.16 -2.76 7.50
C LEU A 111 -4.95 -2.95 6.56
N THR A 112 -3.73 -2.65 7.01
CA THR A 112 -2.55 -2.59 6.14
C THR A 112 -1.34 -3.29 6.72
N ASP A 113 -0.38 -3.67 5.89
CA ASP A 113 0.91 -4.17 6.36
C ASP A 113 1.80 -3.02 6.86
N SER A 114 2.70 -3.33 7.79
CA SER A 114 3.63 -2.36 8.36
C SER A 114 4.58 -1.80 7.30
N THR A 115 4.78 -0.48 7.30
CA THR A 115 5.91 0.21 6.67
C THR A 115 6.64 1.04 7.72
N ASP A 116 7.94 1.24 7.54
CA ASP A 116 8.76 1.94 8.54
C ASP A 116 8.25 3.36 8.83
N GLU A 117 7.73 4.02 7.80
CA GLU A 117 7.27 5.41 7.85
C GLU A 117 5.81 5.57 8.31
N LEU A 118 4.97 4.53 8.21
CA LEU A 118 3.52 4.65 8.44
C LEU A 118 3.17 5.08 9.87
N LYS A 119 3.99 4.67 10.83
CA LYS A 119 3.84 5.03 12.25
C LYS A 119 4.04 6.53 12.53
N ASN A 120 4.68 7.25 11.62
CA ASN A 120 4.85 8.70 11.73
C ASN A 120 3.57 9.46 11.35
N TYR A 121 2.63 8.78 10.67
CA TYR A 121 1.42 9.39 10.14
C TYR A 121 0.17 8.95 10.89
N TYR A 122 0.13 7.70 11.35
CA TYR A 122 -1.04 7.12 12.02
C TYR A 122 -0.66 6.26 13.21
N GLU A 123 -1.52 6.28 14.24
CA GLU A 123 -1.40 5.41 15.40
C GLU A 123 -2.11 4.07 15.15
N ASP A 124 -1.33 2.96 15.23
CA ASP A 124 -1.85 1.60 15.08
C ASP A 124 -2.81 1.26 16.24
N GLY A 125 -3.94 0.67 15.91
CA GLY A 125 -4.98 0.33 16.89
C GLY A 125 -5.97 1.44 17.18
N LYS A 126 -5.70 2.69 16.73
CA LYS A 126 -6.59 3.84 16.99
C LYS A 126 -7.07 4.53 15.71
N GLU A 127 -6.21 4.71 14.72
CA GLU A 127 -6.48 5.46 13.50
C GLU A 127 -6.47 4.57 12.26
N ILE A 128 -5.67 3.51 12.31
CA ILE A 128 -5.56 2.42 11.33
C ILE A 128 -5.22 1.13 12.05
N ILE A 129 -5.31 0.01 11.34
CA ILE A 129 -4.87 -1.29 11.86
C ILE A 129 -3.73 -1.83 11.01
N ILE A 130 -2.62 -2.20 11.68
CA ILE A 130 -1.46 -2.78 11.04
C ILE A 130 -1.42 -4.29 11.34
N PHE A 131 -1.26 -5.11 10.29
CA PHE A 131 -1.01 -6.53 10.45
C PHE A 131 0.46 -6.88 10.20
N LYS A 132 0.95 -7.93 10.89
CA LYS A 132 2.34 -8.39 10.84
C LYS A 132 2.56 -9.43 9.74
N ASP A 133 1.66 -10.40 9.65
CA ASP A 133 1.71 -11.51 8.69
C ASP A 133 0.31 -11.93 8.24
N VAL A 134 0.22 -12.96 7.40
CA VAL A 134 -1.06 -13.41 6.83
C VAL A 134 -1.99 -14.04 7.87
N LYS A 135 -1.44 -14.66 8.94
CA LYS A 135 -2.26 -15.21 10.02
C LYS A 135 -2.90 -14.10 10.83
N ASP A 136 -2.12 -13.09 11.21
CA ASP A 136 -2.57 -11.89 11.90
C ASP A 136 -3.59 -11.10 11.05
N LEU A 137 -3.34 -10.98 9.73
CA LEU A 137 -4.29 -10.38 8.79
C LEU A 137 -5.66 -11.07 8.84
N ILE A 138 -5.69 -12.41 8.74
CA ILE A 138 -6.95 -13.18 8.77
C ILE A 138 -7.65 -13.02 10.12
N SER A 139 -6.92 -13.11 11.23
CA SER A 139 -7.45 -12.95 12.58
C SER A 139 -8.07 -11.57 12.77
N LYS A 140 -7.32 -10.51 12.44
CA LYS A 140 -7.82 -9.12 12.53
C LYS A 140 -9.00 -8.86 11.60
N THR A 141 -8.97 -9.42 10.39
CA THR A 141 -10.11 -9.28 9.46
C THR A 141 -11.38 -9.87 10.06
N LYS A 142 -11.33 -11.10 10.60
CA LYS A 142 -12.48 -11.75 11.24
C LYS A 142 -12.97 -10.92 12.44
N TYR A 143 -12.04 -10.51 13.31
CA TYR A 143 -12.35 -9.69 14.47
C TYR A 143 -13.11 -8.42 14.09
N TYR A 144 -12.55 -7.61 13.18
CA TYR A 144 -13.18 -6.34 12.80
C TYR A 144 -14.41 -6.47 11.90
N LEU A 145 -14.66 -7.63 11.28
CA LEU A 145 -15.93 -7.90 10.63
C LEU A 145 -17.09 -8.03 11.64
N GLU A 146 -16.81 -8.53 12.85
CA GLU A 146 -17.77 -8.73 13.94
C GLU A 146 -17.87 -7.51 14.88
N HIS A 147 -16.80 -6.68 14.97
CA HIS A 147 -16.73 -5.54 15.88
C HIS A 147 -16.94 -4.21 15.15
N GLU A 148 -18.19 -3.99 14.71
CA GLU A 148 -18.55 -2.83 13.88
C GLU A 148 -18.29 -1.49 14.56
N LYS A 149 -18.73 -1.32 15.80
CA LYS A 149 -18.56 -0.06 16.55
C LYS A 149 -17.08 0.35 16.66
N GLU A 150 -16.21 -0.58 17.00
CA GLU A 150 -14.78 -0.35 17.11
C GLU A 150 -14.17 -0.02 15.75
N ARG A 151 -14.56 -0.75 14.71
CA ARG A 151 -14.14 -0.50 13.34
C ARG A 151 -14.49 0.91 12.87
N GLU A 152 -15.71 1.37 13.15
CA GLU A 152 -16.16 2.71 12.78
C GLU A 152 -15.46 3.82 13.59
N GLN A 153 -15.21 3.59 14.87
CA GLN A 153 -14.41 4.53 15.69
C GLN A 153 -13.02 4.71 15.15
N ILE A 154 -12.33 3.62 14.77
CA ILE A 154 -11.00 3.66 14.17
C ILE A 154 -11.04 4.35 12.81
N ALA A 155 -12.01 4.04 11.96
CA ALA A 155 -12.17 4.68 10.65
C ALA A 155 -12.41 6.19 10.79
N GLN A 156 -13.24 6.61 11.76
CA GLN A 156 -13.48 8.02 12.04
C GLN A 156 -12.23 8.73 12.58
N ALA A 157 -11.47 8.10 13.47
CA ALA A 157 -10.23 8.67 13.99
C ALA A 157 -9.18 8.83 12.86
N GLY A 158 -9.02 7.82 12.01
CA GLY A 158 -8.15 7.89 10.83
C GLY A 158 -8.57 8.99 9.85
N TYR A 159 -9.86 9.17 9.62
CA TYR A 159 -10.40 10.27 8.82
C TYR A 159 -10.03 11.63 9.41
N ASN A 160 -10.31 11.84 10.70
CA ASN A 160 -10.02 13.10 11.38
C ASN A 160 -8.52 13.45 11.30
N ARG A 161 -7.66 12.47 11.51
CA ARG A 161 -6.21 12.62 11.38
C ARG A 161 -5.82 13.02 9.95
N THR A 162 -6.37 12.34 8.94
CA THR A 162 -6.07 12.60 7.53
C THR A 162 -6.47 14.00 7.11
N ILE A 163 -7.69 14.42 7.43
CA ILE A 163 -8.19 15.75 7.05
C ILE A 163 -7.40 16.86 7.76
N LYS A 164 -7.02 16.64 9.01
CA LYS A 164 -6.26 17.62 9.79
C LYS A 164 -4.83 17.82 9.28
N GLU A 165 -4.14 16.74 8.88
CA GLU A 165 -2.69 16.78 8.70
C GLU A 165 -2.18 16.24 7.36
N HIS A 166 -2.99 15.47 6.62
CA HIS A 166 -2.48 14.68 5.50
C HIS A 166 -3.17 14.95 4.16
N THR A 167 -3.92 16.06 4.05
CA THR A 167 -4.46 16.50 2.76
C THR A 167 -3.34 17.00 1.86
N TYR A 168 -3.57 17.02 0.55
CA TYR A 168 -2.61 17.58 -0.40
C TYR A 168 -2.32 19.06 -0.11
N GLU A 169 -3.33 19.84 0.30
CA GLU A 169 -3.18 21.24 0.68
C GLU A 169 -2.17 21.39 1.81
N LYS A 170 -2.34 20.65 2.91
CA LYS A 170 -1.42 20.67 4.04
C LYS A 170 0.01 20.29 3.66
N ARG A 171 0.17 19.26 2.82
CA ARG A 171 1.48 18.85 2.35
C ARG A 171 2.14 19.88 1.45
N PHE A 172 1.37 20.53 0.58
CA PHE A 172 1.89 21.63 -0.23
C PHE A 172 2.24 22.86 0.60
N GLU A 173 1.44 23.22 1.61
CA GLU A 173 1.79 24.27 2.57
C GLU A 173 3.15 23.99 3.24
N GLU A 174 3.37 22.77 3.73
CA GLU A 174 4.65 22.36 4.33
C GLU A 174 5.81 22.49 3.34
N ILE A 175 5.64 22.00 2.11
CA ILE A 175 6.67 22.09 1.07
C ILE A 175 6.98 23.56 0.78
N PHE A 176 5.97 24.40 0.58
CA PHE A 176 6.15 25.82 0.26
C PHE A 176 6.82 26.60 1.39
N LYS A 177 6.53 26.28 2.66
CA LYS A 177 7.25 26.81 3.81
C LYS A 177 8.73 26.42 3.79
N VAL A 178 9.05 25.16 3.53
CA VAL A 178 10.43 24.65 3.51
C VAL A 178 11.26 25.30 2.41
N ILE A 179 10.66 25.59 1.24
CA ILE A 179 11.36 26.22 0.10
C ILE A 179 11.21 27.75 0.10
N GLY A 180 10.59 28.35 1.12
CA GLY A 180 10.49 29.79 1.29
C GLY A 180 9.56 30.50 0.31
N LEU A 181 8.51 29.82 -0.17
CA LEU A 181 7.50 30.43 -1.05
C LEU A 181 6.33 31.06 -0.29
N ILE A 182 6.12 30.68 0.97
CA ILE A 182 5.15 31.26 1.90
C ILE A 182 5.71 31.27 3.31
#